data_c312c63fbb1277f8592fbf3ca597d913
#
_entry.id   c312c63fbb1277f8592fbf3ca597d913
#
_cell.length_a   1.000
_cell.length_b   1.000
_cell.length_c   1.000
_cell.angle_alpha   90.00
_cell.angle_beta   90.00
_cell.angle_gamma   90.00
#
_symmetry.space_group_name_H-M   'P 1'
#
loop_
_entity.id
_entity.type
_entity.pdbx_description
1 polymer ?
#
loop_
_entity_poly.entity_id
_entity_poly.type
_entity_poly.pdbx_seq_one_letter_code
_entity_poly.pdbx_strand_id
1 'polypeptide(L)'
;MDLTADLERFAAIPRTLPAIEPAIRSLARFIAVVAAAPSMALDRLAADGVMAFDRFRRPLTAHERGQRLGAGLSQRQIENLDRWGYPYVFEDFRFHLTLTGPIDADRRGSVLALLQARFDAIDGAHSLPITRLSLLRQDAWSTPFRVVGQAALTAVRSPQ
;
A
#
# COMPACT_ATOMS: atom_id res chain seq x y z
N MET A 1 -0.25 11.18 22.28
CA MET A 1 -1.12 10.57 21.23
C MET A 1 -0.76 9.10 21.12
N ASP A 2 -1.74 8.22 21.17
CA ASP A 2 -1.52 6.77 21.07
C ASP A 2 -1.94 6.27 19.69
N LEU A 3 -0.95 5.96 18.86
CA LEU A 3 -1.15 5.50 17.48
C LEU A 3 -1.89 4.15 17.43
N THR A 4 -1.68 3.28 18.42
CA THR A 4 -2.37 1.98 18.50
C THR A 4 -3.87 2.17 18.76
N ALA A 5 -4.22 3.00 19.74
CA ALA A 5 -5.62 3.30 20.02
C ALA A 5 -6.31 4.00 18.81
N ASP A 6 -5.57 4.81 18.06
CA ASP A 6 -6.11 5.42 16.83
C ASP A 6 -6.30 4.42 15.71
N LEU A 7 -5.40 3.44 15.59
CA LEU A 7 -5.58 2.34 14.63
C LEU A 7 -6.86 1.54 14.95
N GLU A 8 -7.09 1.23 16.21
CA GLU A 8 -8.29 0.52 16.64
C GLU A 8 -9.57 1.33 16.36
N ARG A 9 -9.57 2.63 16.70
CA ARG A 9 -10.70 3.54 16.38
C ARG A 9 -10.97 3.65 14.89
N PHE A 10 -9.93 3.78 14.09
CA PHE A 10 -10.06 3.82 12.64
C PHE A 10 -10.63 2.51 12.07
N ALA A 11 -10.16 1.37 12.56
CA ALA A 11 -10.62 0.06 12.11
C ALA A 11 -12.07 -0.25 12.55
N ALA A 12 -12.50 0.30 13.66
CA ALA A 12 -13.87 0.14 14.19
C ALA A 12 -14.94 0.87 13.36
N ILE A 13 -14.57 1.83 12.50
CA ILE A 13 -15.52 2.53 11.63
C ILE A 13 -16.06 1.55 10.59
N PRO A 14 -17.40 1.29 10.55
CA PRO A 14 -17.98 0.38 9.56
C PRO A 14 -17.75 0.87 8.13
N ARG A 15 -17.32 -0.03 7.25
CA ARG A 15 -17.05 0.28 5.83
C ARG A 15 -17.26 -0.92 4.93
N THR A 16 -17.41 -0.67 3.63
CA THR A 16 -17.30 -1.73 2.64
C THR A 16 -15.86 -2.23 2.62
N LEU A 17 -15.66 -3.49 2.99
CA LEU A 17 -14.32 -4.07 2.96
C LEU A 17 -13.90 -4.37 1.52
N PRO A 18 -12.70 -3.92 1.10
CA PRO A 18 -12.23 -4.25 -0.23
C PRO A 18 -11.90 -5.74 -0.33
N ALA A 19 -12.35 -6.36 -1.41
CA ALA A 19 -11.80 -7.63 -1.88
C ALA A 19 -11.24 -7.40 -3.27
N ILE A 20 -10.02 -7.80 -3.50
CA ILE A 20 -9.34 -7.62 -4.78
C ILE A 20 -9.07 -8.98 -5.41
N GLU A 21 -9.15 -9.03 -6.72
CA GLU A 21 -8.55 -10.09 -7.51
C GLU A 21 -7.07 -9.73 -7.69
N PRO A 22 -6.14 -10.48 -7.09
CA PRO A 22 -4.73 -10.17 -7.21
C PRO A 22 -4.17 -10.65 -8.55
N ALA A 23 -3.24 -9.90 -9.11
CA ALA A 23 -2.52 -10.23 -10.33
C ALA A 23 -1.04 -9.90 -10.21
N ILE A 24 -0.20 -10.73 -10.81
CA ILE A 24 1.25 -10.46 -10.88
C ILE A 24 1.51 -9.54 -12.07
N ARG A 25 2.13 -8.39 -11.82
CA ARG A 25 2.44 -7.39 -12.85
C ARG A 25 3.85 -6.80 -12.65
N SER A 26 4.42 -6.37 -13.76
CA SER A 26 5.63 -5.53 -13.72
C SER A 26 5.24 -4.09 -13.40
N LEU A 27 5.88 -3.51 -12.40
CA LEU A 27 5.78 -2.09 -12.03
C LEU A 27 7.15 -1.45 -12.22
N ALA A 28 7.33 -0.67 -13.28
CA ALA A 28 8.62 -0.10 -13.65
C ALA A 28 9.72 -1.17 -13.69
N ARG A 29 10.64 -1.19 -12.71
CA ARG A 29 11.78 -2.12 -12.69
C ARG A 29 11.58 -3.32 -11.77
N PHE A 30 10.46 -3.45 -11.08
CA PHE A 30 10.18 -4.57 -10.16
C PHE A 30 8.87 -5.28 -10.51
N ILE A 31 8.63 -6.43 -9.89
CA ILE A 31 7.39 -7.20 -10.04
C ILE A 31 6.65 -7.19 -8.71
N ALA A 32 5.34 -7.06 -8.77
CA ALA A 32 4.46 -7.00 -7.60
C ALA A 32 3.14 -7.73 -7.84
N VAL A 33 2.48 -8.11 -6.75
CA VAL A 33 1.04 -8.39 -6.75
C VAL A 33 0.33 -7.05 -6.76
N VAL A 34 -0.62 -6.88 -7.66
CA VAL A 34 -1.47 -5.69 -7.78
C VAL A 34 -2.93 -6.10 -7.81
N ALA A 35 -3.84 -5.16 -7.65
CA ALA A 35 -5.25 -5.39 -7.97
C ALA A 35 -5.41 -5.52 -9.49
N ALA A 36 -6.06 -6.57 -9.98
CA ALA A 36 -6.32 -6.82 -11.40
C ALA A 36 -7.22 -5.75 -12.02
N ALA A 37 -8.15 -5.20 -11.23
CA ALA A 37 -9.06 -4.13 -11.58
C ALA A 37 -9.08 -3.03 -10.51
N PRO A 38 -9.47 -1.79 -10.85
CA PRO A 38 -9.65 -0.72 -9.87
C PRO A 38 -10.65 -1.09 -8.77
N SER A 39 -10.37 -0.70 -7.53
CA SER A 39 -11.24 -0.93 -6.38
C SER A 39 -11.47 0.37 -5.61
N MET A 40 -12.63 0.99 -5.81
CA MET A 40 -12.99 2.22 -5.10
C MET A 40 -13.00 2.05 -3.58
N ALA A 41 -13.36 0.86 -3.08
CA ALA A 41 -13.33 0.57 -1.64
C ALA A 41 -11.89 0.57 -1.10
N LEU A 42 -10.94 0.02 -1.87
CA LEU A 42 -9.53 0.01 -1.52
C LEU A 42 -8.92 1.41 -1.58
N ASP A 43 -9.21 2.16 -2.64
CA ASP A 43 -8.73 3.53 -2.82
C ASP A 43 -9.24 4.44 -1.69
N ARG A 44 -10.52 4.29 -1.32
CA ARG A 44 -11.12 5.02 -0.20
C ARG A 44 -10.47 4.63 1.14
N LEU A 45 -10.26 3.35 1.39
CA LEU A 45 -9.58 2.89 2.62
C LEU A 45 -8.17 3.48 2.73
N ALA A 46 -7.42 3.50 1.63
CA ALA A 46 -6.08 4.08 1.58
C ALA A 46 -6.11 5.60 1.83
N ALA A 47 -7.02 6.33 1.19
CA ALA A 47 -7.20 7.78 1.36
C ALA A 47 -7.60 8.14 2.80
N ASP A 48 -8.59 7.43 3.37
CA ASP A 48 -9.01 7.61 4.76
C ASP A 48 -7.85 7.37 5.73
N GLY A 49 -7.02 6.34 5.46
CA GLY A 49 -5.82 6.04 6.24
C GLY A 49 -4.81 7.19 6.21
N VAL A 50 -4.50 7.73 5.03
CA VAL A 50 -3.60 8.89 4.90
C VAL A 50 -4.11 10.06 5.74
N MET A 51 -5.39 10.42 5.60
CA MET A 51 -5.98 11.54 6.32
C MET A 51 -6.02 11.32 7.85
N ALA A 52 -6.38 10.13 8.29
CA ALA A 52 -6.53 9.81 9.71
C ALA A 52 -5.18 9.83 10.46
N PHE A 53 -4.12 9.37 9.80
CA PHE A 53 -2.82 9.19 10.42
C PHE A 53 -1.79 10.30 10.10
N ASP A 54 -2.13 11.30 9.27
CA ASP A 54 -1.23 12.42 8.94
C ASP A 54 -0.72 13.17 10.17
N ARG A 55 -1.54 13.29 11.21
CA ARG A 55 -1.17 13.95 12.47
C ARG A 55 -0.02 13.30 13.24
N PHE A 56 0.31 12.05 12.93
CA PHE A 56 1.44 11.32 13.53
C PHE A 56 2.73 11.48 12.72
N ARG A 57 2.61 12.01 11.52
CA ARG A 57 3.74 12.19 10.62
C ARG A 57 4.56 13.41 11.03
N ARG A 58 5.87 13.26 11.10
CA ARG A 58 6.75 14.41 11.14
C ARG A 58 6.86 15.07 9.74
N PRO A 59 7.07 16.39 9.66
CA PRO A 59 7.37 17.03 8.39
C PRO A 59 8.63 16.44 7.74
N LEU A 60 8.66 16.44 6.41
CA LEU A 60 9.86 16.08 5.65
C LEU A 60 10.96 17.12 5.88
N THR A 61 12.20 16.66 6.00
CA THR A 61 13.36 17.53 5.91
C THR A 61 13.58 17.96 4.46
N ALA A 62 14.30 19.06 4.25
CA ALA A 62 14.66 19.54 2.90
C ALA A 62 15.44 18.45 2.12
N HIS A 63 16.30 17.70 2.80
CA HIS A 63 17.05 16.60 2.20
C HIS A 63 16.14 15.47 1.72
N GLU A 64 15.23 14.98 2.55
CA GLU A 64 14.27 13.92 2.20
C GLU A 64 13.35 14.34 1.05
N ARG A 65 12.89 15.60 1.07
CA ARG A 65 12.12 16.17 -0.04
C ARG A 65 12.94 16.19 -1.34
N GLY A 66 14.18 16.66 -1.28
CA GLY A 66 15.07 16.72 -2.44
C GLY A 66 15.33 15.36 -3.08
N GLN A 67 15.55 14.32 -2.25
CA GLN A 67 15.73 12.94 -2.74
C GLN A 67 14.49 12.43 -3.50
N ARG A 68 13.28 12.76 -3.05
CA ARG A 68 12.04 12.32 -3.69
C ARG A 68 11.74 13.07 -5.00
N LEU A 69 12.09 14.35 -5.08
CA LEU A 69 11.93 15.15 -6.30
C LEU A 69 12.77 14.63 -7.47
N GLY A 70 13.92 14.03 -7.19
CA GLY A 70 14.78 13.42 -8.21
C GLY A 70 14.14 12.25 -8.98
N ALA A 71 12.97 11.77 -8.59
CA ALA A 71 12.25 10.67 -9.23
C ALA A 71 11.37 11.08 -10.42
N GLY A 72 11.37 12.35 -10.86
CA GLY A 72 10.58 12.82 -12.00
C GLY A 72 9.07 12.87 -11.72
N LEU A 73 8.69 13.43 -10.56
CA LEU A 73 7.30 13.53 -10.12
C LEU A 73 6.50 14.52 -10.97
N SER A 74 5.19 14.23 -11.18
CA SER A 74 4.23 15.19 -11.72
C SER A 74 3.95 16.33 -10.73
N GLN A 75 3.36 17.43 -11.20
CA GLN A 75 2.98 18.56 -10.34
C GLN A 75 2.08 18.11 -9.18
N ARG A 76 1.05 17.31 -9.44
CA ARG A 76 0.17 16.75 -8.41
C ARG A 76 0.95 15.88 -7.39
N GLN A 77 1.90 15.07 -7.85
CA GLN A 77 2.72 14.25 -6.96
C GLN A 77 3.65 15.10 -6.08
N ILE A 78 4.11 16.25 -6.58
CA ILE A 78 4.87 17.22 -5.78
C ILE A 78 3.96 17.83 -4.70
N GLU A 79 2.75 18.23 -5.07
CA GLU A 79 1.76 18.75 -4.12
C GLU A 79 1.38 17.72 -3.04
N ASN A 80 1.18 16.46 -3.45
CA ASN A 80 0.97 15.35 -2.52
C ASN A 80 2.17 15.15 -1.58
N LEU A 81 3.39 15.18 -2.12
CA LEU A 81 4.61 15.07 -1.33
C LEU A 81 4.70 16.19 -0.27
N ASP A 82 4.44 17.43 -0.67
CA ASP A 82 4.52 18.59 0.22
C ASP A 82 3.41 18.56 1.28
N ARG A 83 2.21 18.18 0.90
CA ARG A 83 1.05 18.16 1.82
C ARG A 83 1.04 16.93 2.72
N TRP A 84 1.31 15.74 2.17
CA TRP A 84 1.11 14.45 2.84
C TRP A 84 2.40 13.67 3.10
N GLY A 85 3.56 14.20 2.69
CA GLY A 85 4.86 13.56 2.89
C GLY A 85 5.15 12.38 1.96
N TYR A 86 4.23 12.06 1.05
CA TYR A 86 4.39 10.96 0.09
C TYR A 86 3.68 11.29 -1.24
N PRO A 87 4.33 11.09 -2.40
CA PRO A 87 3.78 11.53 -3.68
C PRO A 87 2.64 10.63 -4.19
N TYR A 88 2.63 9.36 -3.83
CA TYR A 88 1.71 8.36 -4.39
C TYR A 88 0.55 8.08 -3.42
N VAL A 89 -0.23 9.11 -3.11
CA VAL A 89 -1.46 9.04 -2.31
C VAL A 89 -2.67 9.43 -3.17
N PHE A 90 -3.87 9.13 -2.70
CA PHE A 90 -5.15 9.43 -3.36
C PHE A 90 -5.19 8.91 -4.81
N GLU A 91 -5.35 9.77 -5.80
CA GLU A 91 -5.44 9.40 -7.23
C GLU A 91 -4.17 8.75 -7.78
N ASP A 92 -3.04 8.99 -7.13
CA ASP A 92 -1.74 8.37 -7.45
C ASP A 92 -1.47 7.08 -6.66
N PHE A 93 -2.37 6.72 -5.73
CA PHE A 93 -2.26 5.46 -4.99
C PHE A 93 -2.38 4.25 -5.92
N ARG A 94 -1.51 3.27 -5.70
CA ARG A 94 -1.60 1.98 -6.37
C ARG A 94 -1.30 0.89 -5.38
N PHE A 95 -2.28 0.05 -5.13
CA PHE A 95 -2.07 -1.13 -4.30
C PHE A 95 -1.03 -2.04 -4.94
N HIS A 96 -0.01 -2.38 -4.18
CA HIS A 96 0.98 -3.37 -4.61
C HIS A 96 1.67 -4.03 -3.42
N LEU A 97 1.98 -5.31 -3.59
CA LEU A 97 2.87 -6.08 -2.71
C LEU A 97 4.11 -6.44 -3.52
N THR A 98 5.21 -5.79 -3.24
CA THR A 98 6.47 -5.95 -3.97
C THR A 98 7.04 -7.36 -3.78
N LEU A 99 7.30 -8.07 -4.88
CA LEU A 99 7.85 -9.42 -4.86
C LEU A 99 9.35 -9.45 -5.14
N THR A 100 9.87 -8.45 -5.86
CA THR A 100 11.28 -8.44 -6.26
C THR A 100 11.90 -7.06 -6.06
N GLY A 101 13.23 -7.01 -5.97
CA GLY A 101 13.99 -5.79 -6.22
C GLY A 101 13.94 -5.38 -7.71
N PRO A 102 14.72 -4.36 -8.11
CA PRO A 102 14.89 -4.01 -9.51
C PRO A 102 15.43 -5.19 -10.34
N ILE A 103 14.81 -5.45 -11.49
CA ILE A 103 15.19 -6.51 -12.43
C ILE A 103 15.55 -5.86 -13.77
N ASP A 104 16.63 -6.34 -14.38
CA ASP A 104 17.05 -5.91 -15.70
C ASP A 104 16.01 -6.30 -16.78
N ALA A 105 15.93 -5.48 -17.82
CA ALA A 105 14.87 -5.58 -18.83
C ALA A 105 14.84 -6.94 -19.54
N ASP A 106 15.99 -7.52 -19.82
CA ASP A 106 16.17 -8.81 -20.49
C ASP A 106 15.67 -9.99 -19.66
N ARG A 107 15.78 -9.92 -18.33
CA ARG A 107 15.36 -10.97 -17.40
C ARG A 107 13.93 -10.81 -16.92
N ARG A 108 13.34 -9.63 -17.04
CA ARG A 108 12.04 -9.29 -16.44
C ARG A 108 10.91 -10.18 -16.96
N GLY A 109 10.89 -10.49 -18.26
CA GLY A 109 9.86 -11.34 -18.85
C GLY A 109 9.87 -12.76 -18.30
N SER A 110 11.03 -13.38 -18.20
CA SER A 110 11.16 -14.75 -17.67
C SER A 110 10.82 -14.83 -16.18
N VAL A 111 11.25 -13.84 -15.39
CA VAL A 111 10.92 -13.80 -13.96
C VAL A 111 9.43 -13.54 -13.74
N LEU A 112 8.81 -12.66 -14.54
CA LEU A 112 7.37 -12.41 -14.49
C LEU A 112 6.57 -13.70 -14.78
N ALA A 113 6.92 -14.40 -15.85
CA ALA A 113 6.25 -15.67 -16.23
C ALA A 113 6.38 -16.74 -15.12
N LEU A 114 7.59 -16.86 -14.54
CA LEU A 114 7.82 -17.77 -13.41
C LEU A 114 6.93 -17.43 -12.20
N LEU A 115 6.88 -16.15 -11.81
CA LEU A 115 6.09 -15.70 -10.67
C LEU A 115 4.59 -15.87 -10.92
N GLN A 116 4.10 -15.61 -12.14
CA GLN A 116 2.72 -15.87 -12.52
C GLN A 116 2.39 -17.36 -12.37
N ALA A 117 3.19 -18.25 -12.98
CA ALA A 117 2.96 -19.69 -12.90
C ALA A 117 2.96 -20.20 -11.43
N ARG A 118 3.83 -19.67 -10.59
CA ARG A 118 3.87 -20.01 -9.15
C ARG A 118 2.67 -19.48 -8.39
N PHE A 119 2.22 -18.29 -8.72
CA PHE A 119 1.06 -17.65 -8.11
C PHE A 119 -0.24 -18.41 -8.48
N ASP A 120 -0.40 -18.77 -9.75
CA ASP A 120 -1.57 -19.48 -10.26
C ASP A 120 -1.71 -20.90 -9.64
N ALA A 121 -0.61 -21.45 -9.16
CA ALA A 121 -0.59 -22.74 -8.46
C ALA A 121 -0.97 -22.65 -6.96
N ILE A 122 -1.22 -21.45 -6.43
CA ILE A 122 -1.63 -21.26 -5.03
C ILE A 122 -3.16 -21.33 -4.93
N ASP A 123 -3.66 -22.32 -4.22
CA ASP A 123 -5.09 -22.45 -3.96
C ASP A 123 -5.63 -21.22 -3.24
N GLY A 124 -6.74 -20.68 -3.74
CA GLY A 124 -7.39 -19.50 -3.15
C GLY A 124 -6.72 -18.17 -3.44
N ALA A 125 -5.66 -18.13 -4.25
CA ALA A 125 -4.94 -16.90 -4.58
C ALA A 125 -5.74 -15.89 -5.41
N HIS A 126 -6.90 -16.28 -5.94
CA HIS A 126 -7.72 -15.42 -6.82
C HIS A 126 -8.59 -14.39 -6.10
N SER A 127 -8.62 -14.40 -4.76
CA SER A 127 -9.35 -13.42 -3.97
C SER A 127 -8.55 -13.04 -2.73
N LEU A 128 -8.25 -11.76 -2.60
CA LEU A 128 -7.55 -11.21 -1.43
C LEU A 128 -8.47 -10.21 -0.72
N PRO A 129 -9.19 -10.63 0.33
CA PRO A 129 -9.98 -9.73 1.15
C PRO A 129 -9.06 -8.88 2.04
N ILE A 130 -9.27 -7.57 2.04
CA ILE A 130 -8.56 -6.64 2.91
C ILE A 130 -9.39 -6.47 4.19
N THR A 131 -9.09 -7.27 5.19
CA THR A 131 -9.88 -7.36 6.44
C THR A 131 -9.17 -6.80 7.65
N ARG A 132 -7.92 -6.36 7.51
CA ARG A 132 -7.08 -5.96 8.65
C ARG A 132 -6.09 -4.89 8.25
N LEU A 133 -5.76 -4.02 9.21
CA LEU A 133 -4.63 -3.11 9.14
C LEU A 133 -3.55 -3.55 10.11
N SER A 134 -2.30 -3.34 9.74
CA SER A 134 -1.15 -3.63 10.59
C SER A 134 -0.32 -2.36 10.77
N LEU A 135 0.05 -2.10 12.03
CA LEU A 135 1.03 -1.10 12.38
C LEU A 135 2.41 -1.76 12.40
N LEU A 136 3.31 -1.23 11.60
CA LEU A 136 4.67 -1.72 11.51
C LEU A 136 5.64 -0.68 12.08
N ARG A 137 6.69 -1.17 12.74
CA ARG A 137 7.79 -0.36 13.25
C ARG A 137 9.12 -0.84 12.69
N GLN A 138 9.95 0.10 12.33
CA GLN A 138 11.35 -0.11 11.95
C GLN A 138 12.22 0.73 12.88
N ASP A 139 13.09 0.09 13.63
CA ASP A 139 13.89 0.79 14.67
C ASP A 139 15.09 1.52 14.07
N ALA A 140 15.64 1.02 12.96
CA ALA A 140 16.68 1.67 12.17
C ALA A 140 16.50 1.33 10.69
N TRP A 141 17.02 2.17 9.80
CA TRP A 141 16.88 2.00 8.34
C TRP A 141 17.31 0.62 7.84
N SER A 142 18.28 0.00 8.47
CA SER A 142 18.81 -1.33 8.12
C SER A 142 18.12 -2.50 8.80
N THR A 143 17.17 -2.25 9.71
CA THR A 143 16.44 -3.32 10.40
C THR A 143 15.17 -3.70 9.69
N PRO A 144 14.68 -4.94 9.80
CA PRO A 144 13.40 -5.32 9.24
C PRO A 144 12.24 -4.63 9.96
N PHE A 145 11.14 -4.43 9.23
CA PHE A 145 9.88 -4.04 9.83
C PHE A 145 9.33 -5.13 10.75
N ARG A 146 8.81 -4.73 11.91
CA ARG A 146 8.11 -5.61 12.85
C ARG A 146 6.67 -5.13 13.03
N VAL A 147 5.72 -6.06 13.02
CA VAL A 147 4.33 -5.76 13.35
C VAL A 147 4.24 -5.48 14.85
N VAL A 148 3.77 -4.30 15.22
CA VAL A 148 3.62 -3.86 16.61
C VAL A 148 2.15 -3.67 17.03
N GLY A 149 1.22 -3.73 16.07
CA GLY A 149 -0.21 -3.67 16.31
C GLY A 149 -0.99 -4.15 15.09
N GLN A 150 -2.17 -4.69 15.32
CA GLN A 150 -3.11 -5.07 14.27
C GLN A 150 -4.54 -4.79 14.71
N ALA A 151 -5.37 -4.32 13.78
CA ALA A 151 -6.78 -4.10 14.02
C ALA A 151 -7.61 -4.68 12.86
N ALA A 152 -8.63 -5.46 13.19
CA ALA A 152 -9.58 -5.98 12.21
C ALA A 152 -10.52 -4.85 11.76
N LEU A 153 -10.70 -4.72 10.44
CA LEU A 153 -11.65 -3.76 9.87
C LEU A 153 -13.09 -4.23 10.10
N THR A 154 -13.96 -3.29 10.43
CA THR A 154 -15.39 -3.56 10.64
C THR A 154 -16.14 -3.43 9.31
N ALA A 155 -16.81 -4.52 8.90
CA ALA A 155 -17.68 -4.51 7.73
C ALA A 155 -19.01 -3.79 8.00
N VAL A 156 -19.54 -3.07 7.02
CA VAL A 156 -20.95 -2.67 7.02
C VAL A 156 -21.80 -3.94 6.97
N ARG A 157 -22.76 -4.08 7.88
CA ARG A 157 -23.73 -5.17 7.82
C ARG A 157 -24.67 -4.92 6.64
N SER A 158 -24.78 -5.87 5.74
CA SER A 158 -25.85 -5.85 4.73
C SER A 158 -27.18 -5.92 5.45
N PRO A 159 -28.19 -5.09 5.08
CA PRO A 159 -29.54 -5.30 5.60
C PRO A 159 -30.02 -6.71 5.16
N GLN A 160 -30.59 -7.46 6.11
CA GLN A 160 -31.26 -8.73 5.84
C GLN A 160 -32.58 -8.47 5.12
#